data_cf78a77e115466a73c916199a32d7a62
#
_entry.id   cf78a77e115466a73c916199a32d7a62
#
_cell.length_a   1.000
_cell.length_b   1.000
_cell.length_c   1.000
_cell.angle_alpha   90.00
_cell.angle_beta   90.00
_cell.angle_gamma   90.00
#
_symmetry.space_group_name_H-M   'P 1'
#
loop_
_entity.id
_entity.type
_entity.pdbx_description
1 polymer ?
#
loop_
_entity_poly.entity_id
_entity_poly.type
_entity_poly.pdbx_seq_one_letter_code
_entity_poly.pdbx_strand_id
1 'polypeptide(L)'
;MRLAYVTETYPPEINGVALTVDRFVRGLRTRGHAVDLVRPRQPHESECESRSEWRSPGIPLPMYRDLRIGLPLISRLTKRWSVSRPQLVHVATEGPLGWAAIRAARTIGVPVTSDFRTNFDQYSEHYGFGWLRGIVGGYLKHFHNATDRTFVPTLALSKALT
;
A
#
# COMPACT_ATOMS: atom_id res chain seq x y z
N MET A 1 -11.15 -16.61 2.05
CA MET A 1 -10.49 -15.93 0.94
C MET A 1 -9.02 -15.72 1.29
N ARG A 2 -8.09 -15.85 0.33
CA ARG A 2 -6.67 -15.48 0.49
C ARG A 2 -6.43 -14.10 -0.09
N LEU A 3 -5.88 -13.20 0.71
CA LEU A 3 -5.64 -11.79 0.37
C LEU A 3 -4.15 -11.46 0.58
N ALA A 4 -3.55 -10.73 -0.34
CA ALA A 4 -2.32 -10.02 -0.07
C ALA A 4 -2.68 -8.55 0.26
N TYR A 5 -2.22 -8.06 1.40
CA TYR A 5 -2.46 -6.69 1.85
C TYR A 5 -1.13 -5.95 1.90
N VAL A 6 -0.97 -4.92 1.08
CA VAL A 6 0.31 -4.23 0.86
C VAL A 6 0.21 -2.80 1.37
N THR A 7 1.18 -2.38 2.18
CA THR A 7 1.22 -1.04 2.76
C THR A 7 2.67 -0.59 3.01
N GLU A 8 2.95 0.72 2.90
CA GLU A 8 4.24 1.30 3.30
C GLU A 8 4.27 1.60 4.82
N THR A 9 3.11 1.70 5.47
CA THR A 9 3.01 2.08 6.88
C THR A 9 2.18 1.07 7.66
N TYR A 10 2.69 0.67 8.82
CA TYR A 10 2.04 -0.31 9.71
C TYR A 10 2.64 -0.15 11.14
N PRO A 11 1.92 -0.52 12.21
CA PRO A 11 2.53 -0.53 13.53
C PRO A 11 3.88 -1.27 13.58
N PRO A 12 4.89 -0.76 14.32
CA PRO A 12 4.81 0.22 15.40
C PRO A 12 4.73 1.70 15.00
N GLU A 13 4.68 2.04 13.71
CA GLU A 13 4.45 3.42 13.30
C GLU A 13 3.11 3.94 13.82
N ILE A 14 3.10 5.15 14.40
CA ILE A 14 1.91 5.77 14.99
C ILE A 14 1.40 6.85 14.04
N ASN A 15 0.55 6.45 13.09
CA ASN A 15 -0.19 7.37 12.23
C ASN A 15 -1.56 6.79 11.90
N GLY A 16 -2.47 7.64 11.41
CA GLY A 16 -3.87 7.24 11.14
C GLY A 16 -4.00 6.13 10.11
N VAL A 17 -3.12 6.08 9.10
CA VAL A 17 -3.13 5.04 8.07
C VAL A 17 -2.67 3.71 8.66
N ALA A 18 -1.55 3.70 9.39
CA ALA A 18 -1.01 2.49 10.04
C ALA A 18 -2.04 1.82 10.96
N LEU A 19 -2.70 2.62 11.82
CA LEU A 19 -3.74 2.14 12.74
C LEU A 19 -4.97 1.60 11.98
N THR A 20 -5.35 2.25 10.89
CA THR A 20 -6.49 1.81 10.08
C THR A 20 -6.16 0.50 9.37
N VAL A 21 -4.99 0.39 8.76
CA VAL A 21 -4.52 -0.83 8.09
C VAL A 21 -4.48 -2.00 9.08
N ASP A 22 -3.93 -1.80 10.28
CA ASP A 22 -3.90 -2.83 11.32
C ASP A 22 -5.30 -3.32 11.68
N ARG A 23 -6.26 -2.39 11.87
CA ARG A 23 -7.67 -2.75 12.14
C ARG A 23 -8.28 -3.56 11.00
N PHE A 24 -8.03 -3.20 9.74
CA PHE A 24 -8.52 -3.94 8.59
C PHE A 24 -7.91 -5.34 8.51
N VAL A 25 -6.59 -5.45 8.64
CA VAL A 25 -5.89 -6.73 8.59
C VAL A 25 -6.38 -7.67 9.69
N ARG A 26 -6.49 -7.17 10.93
CA ARG A 26 -7.04 -7.95 12.06
C ARG A 26 -8.50 -8.34 11.82
N GLY A 27 -9.33 -7.39 11.37
CA GLY A 27 -10.75 -7.64 11.10
C GLY A 27 -10.97 -8.68 10.00
N LEU A 28 -10.13 -8.70 8.96
CA LEU A 28 -10.16 -9.72 7.91
C LEU A 28 -9.75 -11.10 8.47
N ARG A 29 -8.66 -11.14 9.26
CA ARG A 29 -8.20 -12.38 9.90
C ARG A 29 -9.24 -12.96 10.85
N THR A 30 -9.89 -12.13 11.68
CA THR A 30 -10.96 -12.54 12.59
C THR A 30 -12.18 -13.12 11.85
N ARG A 31 -12.44 -12.65 10.62
CA ARG A 31 -13.49 -13.18 9.74
C ARG A 31 -13.07 -14.44 8.96
N GLY A 32 -11.93 -15.03 9.29
CA GLY A 32 -11.43 -16.26 8.67
C GLY A 32 -10.78 -16.09 7.31
N HIS A 33 -10.38 -14.86 6.92
CA HIS A 33 -9.59 -14.66 5.72
C HIS A 33 -8.10 -14.88 5.99
N ALA A 34 -7.41 -15.57 5.08
CA ALA A 34 -5.96 -15.68 5.12
C ALA A 34 -5.34 -14.43 4.53
N VAL A 35 -4.72 -13.60 5.37
CA VAL A 35 -4.12 -12.33 4.96
C VAL A 35 -2.60 -12.44 5.01
N ASP A 36 -1.96 -12.27 3.84
CA ASP A 36 -0.52 -12.09 3.66
C ASP A 36 -0.23 -10.58 3.70
N LEU A 37 0.27 -10.09 4.84
CA LEU A 37 0.66 -8.69 5.01
C LEU A 37 2.05 -8.45 4.44
N VAL A 38 2.17 -7.48 3.53
CA VAL A 38 3.44 -7.04 2.95
C VAL A 38 3.68 -5.60 3.33
N ARG A 39 4.80 -5.33 4.01
CA ARG A 39 5.16 -4.00 4.49
C ARG A 39 6.67 -3.82 4.63
N PRO A 40 7.19 -2.59 4.74
CA PRO A 40 8.59 -2.35 5.07
C PRO A 40 8.93 -2.84 6.48
N ARG A 41 10.17 -3.30 6.64
CA ARG A 41 10.75 -3.65 7.93
C ARG A 41 11.16 -2.39 8.69
N GLN A 42 10.77 -2.30 9.95
CA GLN A 42 11.18 -1.23 10.84
C GLN A 42 12.59 -1.46 11.43
N PRO A 43 13.31 -0.41 11.92
CA PRO A 43 14.70 -0.51 12.35
C PRO A 43 14.98 -1.59 13.41
N HIS A 44 14.04 -1.78 14.33
CA HIS A 44 14.19 -2.70 15.46
C HIS A 44 13.52 -4.06 15.24
N GLU A 45 13.02 -4.31 14.04
CA GLU A 45 12.36 -5.57 13.71
C GLU A 45 13.34 -6.55 13.03
N SER A 46 13.20 -7.82 13.38
CA SER A 46 13.86 -8.91 12.66
C SER A 46 13.26 -9.11 11.27
N GLU A 47 13.99 -9.77 10.40
CA GLU A 47 13.45 -10.25 9.13
C GLU A 47 12.29 -11.19 9.38
N CYS A 48 11.23 -11.04 8.60
CA CYS A 48 10.09 -11.91 8.63
C CYS A 48 9.66 -12.23 7.21
N GLU A 49 9.67 -13.50 6.88
CA GLU A 49 9.10 -14.04 5.66
C GLU A 49 8.30 -15.31 6.00
N SER A 50 7.09 -15.10 6.45
CA SER A 50 6.12 -16.16 6.72
C SER A 50 4.99 -16.15 5.68
N ARG A 51 4.07 -17.12 5.75
CA ARG A 51 2.88 -17.13 4.89
C ARG A 51 1.90 -16.00 5.18
N SER A 52 1.95 -15.41 6.37
CA SER A 52 1.03 -14.37 6.83
C SER A 52 1.65 -12.97 6.87
N GLU A 53 2.96 -12.86 6.74
CA GLU A 53 3.66 -11.56 6.73
C GLU A 53 5.00 -11.66 6.00
N TRP A 54 5.28 -10.65 5.18
CA TRP A 54 6.61 -10.40 4.65
C TRP A 54 7.03 -8.96 4.92
N ARG A 55 8.16 -8.81 5.60
CA ARG A 55 8.81 -7.53 5.86
C ARG A 55 9.86 -7.28 4.80
N SER A 56 9.51 -6.48 3.79
CA SER A 56 10.46 -6.09 2.75
C SER A 56 11.57 -5.21 3.31
N PRO A 57 12.77 -5.22 2.73
CA PRO A 57 13.77 -4.20 3.04
C PRO A 57 13.18 -2.80 2.84
N GLY A 58 13.43 -1.90 3.79
CA GLY A 58 12.91 -0.53 3.75
C GLY A 58 14.01 0.51 3.88
N ILE A 59 13.87 1.63 3.17
CA ILE A 59 14.78 2.78 3.22
C ILE A 59 14.10 3.89 4.05
N PRO A 60 14.77 4.50 5.03
CA PRO A 60 14.22 5.61 5.79
C PRO A 60 14.03 6.83 4.90
N LEU A 61 12.94 7.57 5.09
CA LEU A 61 12.72 8.85 4.43
C LEU A 61 13.57 9.93 5.10
N PRO A 62 14.37 10.73 4.34
CA PRO A 62 15.29 11.71 4.92
C PRO A 62 14.60 12.77 5.81
N MET A 63 13.37 13.18 5.46
CA MET A 63 12.60 14.18 6.21
C MET A 63 11.70 13.57 7.31
N TYR A 64 11.43 12.25 7.26
CA TYR A 64 10.54 11.55 8.19
C TYR A 64 11.23 10.26 8.63
N ARG A 65 12.07 10.36 9.66
CA ARG A 65 12.93 9.25 10.13
C ARG A 65 12.16 8.01 10.58
N ASP A 66 10.91 8.20 10.98
CA ASP A 66 10.02 7.12 11.43
C ASP A 66 9.25 6.45 10.28
N LEU A 67 9.29 7.04 9.07
CA LEU A 67 8.66 6.45 7.89
C LEU A 67 9.69 5.73 7.03
N ARG A 68 9.32 4.55 6.57
CA ARG A 68 10.14 3.76 5.65
C ARG A 68 9.40 3.48 4.35
N ILE A 69 10.13 3.57 3.26
CA ILE A 69 9.66 3.18 1.94
C ILE A 69 10.18 1.76 1.66
N GLY A 70 9.28 0.86 1.30
CA GLY A 70 9.63 -0.50 0.94
C GLY A 70 10.32 -0.58 -0.43
N LEU A 71 11.34 -1.43 -0.54
CA LEU A 71 11.97 -1.65 -1.84
C LEU A 71 11.01 -2.33 -2.82
N PRO A 72 10.95 -1.87 -4.09
CA PRO A 72 10.03 -2.40 -5.11
C PRO A 72 10.53 -3.73 -5.70
N LEU A 73 10.60 -4.79 -4.90
CA LEU A 73 11.10 -6.10 -5.28
C LEU A 73 10.03 -6.93 -6.04
N ILE A 74 9.72 -6.53 -7.28
CA ILE A 74 8.67 -7.13 -8.12
C ILE A 74 8.86 -8.64 -8.27
N SER A 75 10.05 -9.10 -8.63
CA SER A 75 10.35 -10.52 -8.85
C SER A 75 10.11 -11.37 -7.59
N ARG A 76 10.43 -10.81 -6.41
CA ARG A 76 10.23 -11.50 -5.14
C ARG A 76 8.74 -11.61 -4.80
N LEU A 77 7.97 -10.54 -5.01
CA LEU A 77 6.51 -10.56 -4.85
C LEU A 77 5.86 -11.53 -5.83
N THR A 78 6.25 -11.50 -7.10
CA THR A 78 5.75 -12.42 -8.13
C THR A 78 6.00 -13.88 -7.72
N LYS A 79 7.23 -14.22 -7.32
CA LYS A 79 7.58 -15.59 -6.84
C LYS A 79 6.75 -15.98 -5.61
N ARG A 80 6.63 -15.09 -4.62
CA ARG A 80 5.85 -15.31 -3.41
C ARG A 80 4.39 -15.63 -3.74
N TRP A 81 3.77 -14.80 -4.56
CA TRP A 81 2.35 -14.93 -4.89
C TRP A 81 2.05 -16.02 -5.94
N SER A 82 3.02 -16.40 -6.75
CA SER A 82 2.90 -17.60 -7.60
C SER A 82 2.74 -18.88 -6.76
N VAL A 83 3.33 -18.91 -5.56
CA VAL A 83 3.22 -20.02 -4.61
C VAL A 83 1.97 -19.89 -3.74
N SER A 84 1.76 -18.74 -3.10
CA SER A 84 0.64 -18.53 -2.15
C SER A 84 -0.72 -18.34 -2.82
N ARG A 85 -0.74 -17.95 -4.11
CA ARG A 85 -1.93 -17.74 -4.93
C ARG A 85 -3.01 -16.91 -4.23
N PRO A 86 -2.78 -15.64 -3.90
CA PRO A 86 -3.81 -14.77 -3.39
C PRO A 86 -4.93 -14.62 -4.44
N GLN A 87 -6.16 -14.45 -3.97
CA GLN A 87 -7.33 -14.22 -4.83
C GLN A 87 -7.53 -12.72 -5.10
N LEU A 88 -6.89 -11.88 -4.29
CA LEU A 88 -6.92 -10.42 -4.39
C LEU A 88 -5.63 -9.85 -3.80
N VAL A 89 -5.08 -8.85 -4.44
CA VAL A 89 -4.04 -7.97 -3.90
C VAL A 89 -4.69 -6.63 -3.57
N HIS A 90 -4.58 -6.20 -2.33
CA HIS A 90 -5.05 -4.89 -1.90
C HIS A 90 -3.87 -4.00 -1.52
N VAL A 91 -3.80 -2.80 -2.10
CA VAL A 91 -2.73 -1.84 -1.90
C VAL A 91 -3.27 -0.62 -1.16
N ALA A 92 -2.80 -0.42 0.07
CA ALA A 92 -3.31 0.63 0.96
C ALA A 92 -2.53 1.95 0.89
N THR A 93 -1.37 1.97 0.21
CA THR A 93 -0.53 3.17 0.10
C THR A 93 0.13 3.25 -1.27
N GLU A 94 0.30 4.47 -1.77
CA GLU A 94 0.72 4.79 -3.13
C GLU A 94 2.26 4.83 -3.31
N GLY A 95 3.01 4.10 -2.50
CA GLY A 95 4.47 4.08 -2.54
C GLY A 95 5.07 3.08 -3.54
N PRO A 96 6.42 3.00 -3.60
CA PRO A 96 7.14 2.09 -4.49
C PRO A 96 6.81 0.61 -4.27
N LEU A 97 6.57 0.18 -3.01
CA LEU A 97 6.13 -1.17 -2.69
C LEU A 97 4.74 -1.44 -3.26
N GLY A 98 3.83 -0.45 -3.20
CA GLY A 98 2.51 -0.52 -3.83
C GLY A 98 2.61 -0.72 -5.35
N TRP A 99 3.48 0.03 -6.04
CA TRP A 99 3.74 -0.16 -7.47
C TRP A 99 4.28 -1.55 -7.79
N ALA A 100 5.23 -2.03 -6.98
CA ALA A 100 5.76 -3.37 -7.14
C ALA A 100 4.67 -4.43 -6.98
N ALA A 101 3.76 -4.23 -6.04
CA ALA A 101 2.62 -5.11 -5.81
C ALA A 101 1.65 -5.15 -7.00
N ILE A 102 1.29 -3.99 -7.55
CA ILE A 102 0.44 -3.90 -8.75
C ILE A 102 1.07 -4.68 -9.92
N ARG A 103 2.36 -4.43 -10.19
CA ARG A 103 3.06 -5.12 -11.29
C ARG A 103 3.17 -6.62 -11.07
N ALA A 104 3.51 -7.06 -9.86
CA ALA A 104 3.61 -8.48 -9.53
C ALA A 104 2.25 -9.19 -9.65
N ALA A 105 1.17 -8.59 -9.16
CA ALA A 105 -0.17 -9.14 -9.26
C ALA A 105 -0.63 -9.28 -10.71
N ARG A 106 -0.40 -8.26 -11.54
CA ARG A 106 -0.70 -8.30 -12.99
C ARG A 106 0.06 -9.41 -13.72
N THR A 107 1.34 -9.62 -13.37
CA THR A 107 2.16 -10.68 -13.99
C THR A 107 1.56 -12.08 -13.76
N ILE A 108 0.87 -12.28 -12.63
CA ILE A 108 0.27 -13.60 -12.28
C ILE A 108 -1.26 -13.62 -12.46
N GLY A 109 -1.85 -12.57 -13.04
CA GLY A 109 -3.28 -12.50 -13.33
C GLY A 109 -4.18 -12.38 -12.09
N VAL A 110 -3.71 -11.77 -11.01
CA VAL A 110 -4.48 -11.55 -9.78
C VAL A 110 -5.07 -10.15 -9.78
N PRO A 111 -6.37 -9.97 -9.49
CA PRO A 111 -7.00 -8.66 -9.42
C PRO A 111 -6.40 -7.80 -8.30
N VAL A 112 -6.34 -6.49 -8.54
CA VAL A 112 -5.76 -5.50 -7.64
C VAL A 112 -6.78 -4.45 -7.25
N THR A 113 -6.87 -4.16 -5.96
CA THR A 113 -7.62 -3.01 -5.46
C THR A 113 -6.71 -2.07 -4.69
N SER A 114 -7.07 -0.80 -4.63
CA SER A 114 -6.33 0.21 -3.86
C SER A 114 -7.23 1.05 -2.97
N ASP A 115 -6.65 1.61 -1.91
CA ASP A 115 -7.27 2.66 -1.10
C ASP A 115 -6.68 4.01 -1.47
N PHE A 116 -7.55 4.99 -1.70
CA PHE A 116 -7.17 6.39 -1.80
C PHE A 116 -7.52 7.09 -0.48
N ARG A 117 -6.51 7.35 0.34
CA ARG A 117 -6.66 7.94 1.68
C ARG A 117 -5.95 9.28 1.82
N THR A 118 -5.29 9.74 0.77
CA THR A 118 -4.53 10.98 0.77
C THR A 118 -5.48 12.18 0.83
N ASN A 119 -5.37 12.97 1.91
CA ASN A 119 -6.18 14.17 2.05
C ASN A 119 -5.54 15.30 1.22
N PHE A 120 -6.06 15.56 0.02
CA PHE A 120 -5.56 16.57 -0.91
C PHE A 120 -5.50 17.98 -0.30
N ASP A 121 -6.45 18.31 0.58
CA ASP A 121 -6.56 19.64 1.18
C ASP A 121 -5.39 19.93 2.13
N GLN A 122 -4.96 18.97 2.92
CA GLN A 122 -3.80 19.13 3.82
C GLN A 122 -2.46 19.23 3.06
N TYR A 123 -2.31 18.54 1.93
CA TYR A 123 -1.10 18.63 1.11
C TYR A 123 -1.00 19.95 0.35
N SER A 124 -2.12 20.55 -0.05
CA SER A 124 -2.14 21.83 -0.79
C SER A 124 -1.80 23.02 0.10
N GLU A 125 -2.17 23.01 1.38
CA GLU A 125 -1.90 24.12 2.31
C GLU A 125 -0.47 24.16 2.83
N HIS A 126 0.20 23.00 2.97
CA HIS A 126 1.54 22.92 3.58
C HIS A 126 2.69 23.16 2.58
N TYR A 127 2.50 22.99 1.29
CA TYR A 127 3.60 23.03 0.32
C TYR A 127 3.59 24.24 -0.65
N GLY A 128 2.65 25.17 -0.56
CA GLY A 128 2.72 26.48 -1.24
C GLY A 128 2.99 26.51 -2.77
N PHE A 129 3.20 25.38 -3.42
CA PHE A 129 3.59 25.25 -4.82
C PHE A 129 2.49 24.63 -5.67
N GLY A 130 1.68 25.46 -6.32
CA GLY A 130 0.55 25.01 -7.16
C GLY A 130 0.92 24.03 -8.29
N TRP A 131 2.15 24.08 -8.80
CA TRP A 131 2.64 23.16 -9.83
C TRP A 131 2.89 21.72 -9.32
N LEU A 132 3.31 21.56 -8.05
CA LEU A 132 3.45 20.24 -7.40
C LEU A 132 2.09 19.52 -7.27
N ARG A 133 1.01 20.28 -7.10
CA ARG A 133 -0.35 19.72 -7.03
C ARG A 133 -0.72 18.95 -8.31
N GLY A 134 -0.36 19.49 -9.48
CA GLY A 134 -0.60 18.82 -10.76
C GLY A 134 0.21 17.51 -10.92
N ILE A 135 1.49 17.53 -10.51
CA ILE A 135 2.37 16.35 -10.59
C ILE A 135 1.89 15.24 -9.63
N VAL A 136 1.63 15.60 -8.38
CA VAL A 136 1.14 14.65 -7.37
C VAL A 136 -0.23 14.10 -7.77
N GLY A 137 -1.15 14.94 -8.22
CA GLY A 137 -2.47 14.52 -8.70
C GLY A 137 -2.37 13.58 -9.90
N GLY A 138 -1.52 13.90 -10.88
CA GLY A 138 -1.23 13.04 -12.02
C GLY A 138 -0.63 11.69 -11.63
N TYR A 139 0.30 11.68 -10.68
CA TYR A 139 0.86 10.45 -10.13
C TYR A 139 -0.20 9.57 -9.46
N LEU A 140 -1.01 10.15 -8.56
CA LEU A 140 -2.05 9.42 -7.85
C LEU A 140 -3.11 8.87 -8.82
N LYS A 141 -3.55 9.69 -9.78
CA LYS A 141 -4.46 9.24 -10.84
C LYS A 141 -3.86 8.07 -11.63
N HIS A 142 -2.60 8.16 -12.03
CA HIS A 142 -1.92 7.08 -12.74
C HIS A 142 -1.82 5.81 -11.88
N PHE A 143 -1.51 5.94 -10.59
CA PHE A 143 -1.42 4.82 -9.65
C PHE A 143 -2.77 4.10 -9.52
N HIS A 144 -3.83 4.82 -9.23
CA HIS A 144 -5.15 4.23 -9.00
C HIS A 144 -5.78 3.67 -10.27
N ASN A 145 -5.55 4.30 -11.43
CA ASN A 145 -5.95 3.76 -12.73
C ASN A 145 -5.20 2.47 -13.11
N ALA A 146 -4.10 2.18 -12.43
CA ALA A 146 -3.40 0.92 -12.55
C ALA A 146 -4.02 -0.21 -11.69
N THR A 147 -5.10 0.01 -10.99
CA THR A 147 -5.83 -1.00 -10.19
C THR A 147 -7.21 -1.26 -10.77
N ASP A 148 -7.80 -2.42 -10.48
CA ASP A 148 -9.13 -2.77 -10.99
C ASP A 148 -10.25 -2.02 -10.29
N ARG A 149 -10.04 -1.64 -9.02
CA ARG A 149 -10.95 -0.81 -8.24
C ARG A 149 -10.20 -0.02 -7.19
N THR A 150 -10.64 1.23 -6.98
CA THR A 150 -10.13 2.12 -5.94
C THR A 150 -11.23 2.42 -4.92
N PHE A 151 -10.93 2.23 -3.65
CA PHE A 151 -11.80 2.64 -2.56
C PHE A 151 -11.46 4.07 -2.14
N VAL A 152 -12.48 4.88 -2.01
CA VAL A 152 -12.36 6.29 -1.61
C VAL A 152 -13.30 6.58 -0.43
N PRO A 153 -12.89 7.40 0.55
CA PRO A 153 -13.70 7.65 1.74
C PRO A 153 -14.92 8.54 1.48
N THR A 154 -14.93 9.33 0.40
CA THR A 154 -16.02 10.27 0.10
C THR A 154 -16.33 10.33 -1.40
N LEU A 155 -17.60 10.68 -1.73
CA LEU A 155 -18.01 10.91 -3.11
C LEU A 155 -17.28 12.10 -3.77
N ALA A 156 -16.91 13.12 -2.98
CA ALA A 156 -16.14 14.25 -3.49
C ALA A 156 -14.76 13.82 -4.01
N LEU A 157 -14.05 12.95 -3.26
CA LEU A 157 -12.78 12.37 -3.70
C LEU A 157 -12.92 11.44 -4.90
N SER A 158 -14.03 10.71 -5.00
CA SER A 158 -14.31 9.88 -6.18
C SER A 158 -14.35 10.72 -7.45
N LYS A 159 -15.04 11.87 -7.40
CA LYS A 159 -15.14 12.81 -8.54
C LYS A 159 -13.81 13.47 -8.89
N ALA A 160 -12.89 13.60 -7.94
CA ALA A 160 -11.58 14.22 -8.18
C ALA A 160 -10.59 13.23 -8.85
N LEU A 161 -10.83 11.92 -8.75
CA LEU A 161 -10.00 10.88 -9.38
C LEU A 161 -10.44 10.52 -10.81
N THR A 162 -11.67 10.80 -11.17
CA THR A 162 -12.21 10.61 -12.54
C THR A 162 -11.88 11.83 -13.39
#